data_69f59425e952536155b36e14fffe9de5
#
_entry.id   69f59425e952536155b36e14fffe9de5
#
_cell.length_a   1.000
_cell.length_b   1.000
_cell.length_c   1.000
_cell.angle_alpha   90.00
_cell.angle_beta   90.00
_cell.angle_gamma   90.00
#
_symmetry.space_group_name_H-M   'P 1'
#
loop_
_entity.id
_entity.type
_entity.pdbx_description
1 polymer ?
#
loop_
_entity_poly.entity_id
_entity_poly.type
_entity_poly.pdbx_seq_one_letter_code
_entity_poly.pdbx_strand_id
1 'polypeptide(L)'
;MGRLSHRIGLTLLSGLLLAVPGTVRSQNFDASTLMRAQRNGETNNLYGNNPFEQPEDENGEGQQQDTTKKERKIRKPLESYFFDDSVRALNNFRWHVNREYNRVTVMPLDTTLTDYRIDYPFFREDVGDIAQGALGQTSLPLNYFRRPQDFDFSFASPYYAYTYNMENVDFYNTKKPMIRMSYEESGQKRFREENFEIMHAQNISPTTGFNVDYKARGTRGQYVWSRTKNHNLAVAFSHTGKRYSVHAAYYNNKIEQQENGGVVGVWALRDTVFEMPSGIPMKLADAEAKNVYRNNAFFVTQSFAIPLQRVTESDFSVANLSTVYVGHSFEYSSWSKVYTDLNMPYTDERDHRDENGEFVSAEHNYYDDWFINPQQTRDSLYERVISNRFFVQAQPWDRNGVVGTIDAGLGIDMHTYSQFELKDYLTGKYTKVNKTSYFFYGSVSGKIKKYVDWDGNLRFYPSGYRGGDLSIGAHLALKGYLRGHPLILEGRFSMDRRSPTYWQENLFSNHYIWNTPLSKENETRFEVKFSVPDFAFEAGAWQGVVSDKIYYASDSNVAQHSGNVSLTSVYARKDFRLGGLHLDNRVLL
;
A
#
# COMPACT_ATOMS: atom_id res chain seq x y z
N MET A 1 -0.56 21.75 -20.46
CA MET A 1 -0.39 20.29 -20.35
C MET A 1 -1.41 19.59 -19.45
N GLY A 2 -2.20 20.29 -18.63
CA GLY A 2 -3.16 19.66 -17.69
C GLY A 2 -4.51 19.19 -18.23
N ARG A 3 -4.85 19.48 -19.48
CA ARG A 3 -6.16 19.09 -20.06
C ARG A 3 -6.15 17.79 -20.86
N LEU A 4 -4.98 17.28 -21.23
CA LEU A 4 -4.88 16.03 -22.01
C LEU A 4 -4.95 14.76 -21.11
N SER A 5 -4.42 14.82 -19.90
CA SER A 5 -4.42 13.66 -18.99
C SER A 5 -5.82 13.26 -18.49
N HIS A 6 -6.73 14.25 -18.33
CA HIS A 6 -8.10 13.97 -17.90
C HIS A 6 -8.95 13.28 -18.99
N ARG A 7 -8.65 13.57 -20.27
CA ARG A 7 -9.38 12.94 -21.38
C ARG A 7 -8.93 11.51 -21.68
N ILE A 8 -7.65 11.21 -21.47
CA ILE A 8 -7.11 9.85 -21.69
C ILE A 8 -7.62 8.87 -20.61
N GLY A 9 -7.70 9.29 -19.36
CA GLY A 9 -8.25 8.46 -18.28
C GLY A 9 -9.74 8.14 -18.46
N LEU A 10 -10.54 9.11 -18.91
CA LEU A 10 -11.97 8.90 -19.15
C LEU A 10 -12.24 8.07 -20.42
N THR A 11 -11.40 8.23 -21.46
CA THR A 11 -11.55 7.48 -22.72
C THR A 11 -11.13 6.02 -22.59
N LEU A 12 -10.14 5.71 -21.73
CA LEU A 12 -9.78 4.33 -21.41
C LEU A 12 -10.86 3.64 -20.57
N LEU A 13 -11.48 4.34 -19.64
CA LEU A 13 -12.58 3.79 -18.83
C LEU A 13 -13.84 3.55 -19.70
N SER A 14 -14.17 4.47 -20.62
CA SER A 14 -15.28 4.30 -21.54
C SER A 14 -15.00 3.25 -22.62
N GLY A 15 -13.75 3.08 -23.05
CA GLY A 15 -13.33 2.04 -23.99
C GLY A 15 -13.38 0.63 -23.38
N LEU A 16 -13.08 0.47 -22.10
CA LEU A 16 -13.19 -0.82 -21.40
C LEU A 16 -14.65 -1.24 -21.17
N LEU A 17 -15.56 -0.29 -21.01
CA LEU A 17 -17.01 -0.55 -20.87
C LEU A 17 -17.69 -0.92 -22.20
N LEU A 18 -17.11 -0.54 -23.34
CA LEU A 18 -17.68 -0.80 -24.67
C LEU A 18 -17.15 -2.09 -25.33
N ALA A 19 -16.14 -2.75 -24.76
CA ALA A 19 -15.55 -3.98 -25.30
C ALA A 19 -16.17 -5.28 -24.77
N VAL A 20 -17.37 -5.24 -24.20
CA VAL A 20 -18.10 -6.45 -23.80
C VAL A 20 -19.11 -6.79 -24.91
N PRO A 21 -18.84 -7.78 -25.77
CA PRO A 21 -19.83 -8.28 -26.69
C PRO A 21 -20.77 -9.22 -25.92
N GLY A 22 -21.93 -8.72 -25.57
CA GLY A 22 -22.94 -9.54 -24.93
C GLY A 22 -24.06 -8.66 -24.36
N THR A 23 -25.21 -8.73 -25.00
CA THR A 23 -26.44 -8.09 -24.58
C THR A 23 -26.75 -8.44 -23.12
N VAL A 24 -26.38 -7.54 -22.18
CA VAL A 24 -26.91 -7.58 -20.82
C VAL A 24 -28.32 -7.02 -20.89
N ARG A 25 -29.33 -7.90 -20.95
CA ARG A 25 -30.69 -7.51 -20.58
C ARG A 25 -30.65 -7.14 -19.10
N SER A 26 -30.97 -5.89 -18.80
CA SER A 26 -31.20 -5.44 -17.43
C SER A 26 -32.39 -6.25 -16.86
N GLN A 27 -32.08 -7.23 -16.03
CA GLN A 27 -33.07 -7.77 -15.11
C GLN A 27 -33.14 -6.81 -13.92
N ASN A 28 -34.33 -6.31 -13.66
CA ASN A 28 -34.62 -5.57 -12.44
C ASN A 28 -34.29 -6.47 -11.23
N PHE A 29 -33.19 -6.19 -10.57
CA PHE A 29 -32.83 -6.84 -9.30
C PHE A 29 -33.78 -6.31 -8.22
N ASP A 30 -34.74 -7.12 -7.84
CA ASP A 30 -35.60 -6.83 -6.71
C ASP A 30 -34.89 -7.19 -5.41
N ALA A 31 -34.52 -6.16 -4.63
CA ALA A 31 -33.87 -6.30 -3.33
C ALA A 31 -34.70 -7.15 -2.34
N SER A 32 -36.01 -7.32 -2.58
CA SER A 32 -36.89 -8.15 -1.77
C SER A 32 -36.58 -9.65 -1.86
N THR A 33 -35.98 -10.09 -2.97
CA THR A 33 -35.60 -11.51 -3.18
C THR A 33 -34.39 -11.89 -2.35
N LEU A 34 -33.41 -10.98 -2.20
CA LEU A 34 -32.24 -11.18 -1.33
C LEU A 34 -32.60 -11.23 0.16
N MET A 35 -33.53 -10.39 0.60
CA MET A 35 -34.01 -10.41 1.99
C MET A 35 -34.83 -11.67 2.32
N ARG A 36 -35.50 -12.26 1.33
CA ARG A 36 -36.25 -13.52 1.51
C ARG A 36 -35.33 -14.73 1.63
N ALA A 37 -34.24 -14.77 0.86
CA ALA A 37 -33.23 -15.85 0.94
C ALA A 37 -32.49 -15.85 2.28
N GLN A 38 -32.18 -14.66 2.82
CA GLN A 38 -31.57 -14.53 4.15
C GLN A 38 -32.47 -14.97 5.30
N ARG A 39 -33.80 -14.84 5.13
CA ARG A 39 -34.78 -15.17 6.18
C ARG A 39 -35.05 -16.69 6.30
N ASN A 40 -34.80 -17.45 5.27
CA ASN A 40 -35.14 -18.88 5.21
C ASN A 40 -33.95 -19.83 5.44
N GLY A 41 -32.75 -19.33 5.74
CA GLY A 41 -31.60 -20.22 6.03
C GLY A 41 -31.05 -21.00 4.83
N GLU A 42 -31.46 -20.66 3.60
CA GLU A 42 -31.10 -21.37 2.37
C GLU A 42 -29.81 -20.87 1.71
N THR A 43 -28.93 -20.24 2.47
CA THR A 43 -27.67 -19.65 1.93
C THR A 43 -26.64 -20.68 1.48
N ASN A 44 -26.84 -21.97 1.73
CA ASN A 44 -25.85 -23.00 1.36
C ASN A 44 -25.91 -23.48 -0.10
N ASN A 45 -26.89 -23.07 -0.90
CA ASN A 45 -27.04 -23.54 -2.28
C ASN A 45 -26.85 -22.46 -3.38
N LEU A 46 -26.41 -21.26 -3.05
CA LEU A 46 -26.22 -20.17 -4.04
C LEU A 46 -25.07 -20.41 -5.03
N TYR A 47 -24.25 -21.43 -4.82
CA TYR A 47 -23.12 -21.78 -5.72
C TYR A 47 -23.30 -23.12 -6.46
N GLY A 48 -24.40 -23.80 -6.28
CA GLY A 48 -24.65 -25.15 -6.83
C GLY A 48 -25.45 -25.21 -8.14
N ASN A 49 -26.31 -24.26 -8.41
CA ASN A 49 -27.18 -24.30 -9.59
C ASN A 49 -26.84 -23.21 -10.60
N ASN A 50 -26.46 -23.65 -11.78
CA ASN A 50 -26.24 -22.82 -12.93
C ASN A 50 -27.59 -22.22 -13.37
N PRO A 51 -27.83 -20.88 -13.33
CA PRO A 51 -29.11 -20.29 -13.68
C PRO A 51 -29.49 -20.40 -15.18
N PHE A 52 -28.72 -21.13 -15.97
CA PHE A 52 -28.96 -21.36 -17.40
C PHE A 52 -29.30 -22.82 -17.75
N GLU A 53 -29.58 -23.68 -16.77
CA GLU A 53 -30.21 -24.96 -17.05
C GLU A 53 -31.72 -24.74 -17.12
N GLN A 54 -32.28 -24.80 -18.32
CA GLN A 54 -33.72 -24.87 -18.55
C GLN A 54 -34.28 -26.16 -17.94
N PRO A 55 -35.47 -26.14 -17.32
CA PRO A 55 -36.12 -27.36 -16.87
C PRO A 55 -36.42 -28.25 -18.11
N GLU A 56 -36.00 -29.50 -18.04
CA GLU A 56 -36.37 -30.50 -19.01
C GLU A 56 -37.88 -30.76 -18.88
N ASP A 57 -38.66 -30.49 -19.91
CA ASP A 57 -40.02 -30.90 -20.05
C ASP A 57 -40.05 -32.45 -20.17
N GLU A 58 -40.62 -33.12 -19.20
CA GLU A 58 -41.03 -34.52 -19.32
C GLU A 58 -42.23 -34.60 -20.27
N ASN A 59 -41.98 -34.96 -21.56
CA ASN A 59 -42.84 -35.81 -22.37
C ASN A 59 -42.39 -35.79 -23.86
N GLY A 60 -42.08 -36.97 -24.38
CA GLY A 60 -41.93 -37.17 -25.83
C GLY A 60 -40.90 -38.19 -26.25
N GLU A 61 -41.40 -39.28 -26.71
CA GLU A 61 -40.79 -40.46 -27.28
C GLU A 61 -39.59 -40.26 -28.21
N GLY A 62 -38.56 -41.05 -27.99
CA GLY A 62 -37.75 -41.74 -29.00
C GLY A 62 -37.08 -40.91 -30.10
N GLN A 63 -35.87 -40.42 -29.81
CA GLN A 63 -34.77 -40.33 -30.80
C GLN A 63 -33.44 -40.51 -30.07
N GLN A 64 -32.65 -41.52 -30.49
CA GLN A 64 -31.26 -41.68 -30.10
C GLN A 64 -30.47 -40.41 -30.50
N GLN A 65 -30.30 -39.50 -29.56
CA GLN A 65 -29.34 -38.42 -29.70
C GLN A 65 -28.02 -38.90 -29.10
N ASP A 66 -27.03 -38.91 -29.97
CA ASP A 66 -25.61 -39.09 -29.70
C ASP A 66 -25.17 -38.12 -28.58
N THR A 67 -25.20 -38.57 -27.34
CA THR A 67 -24.77 -37.85 -26.19
C THR A 67 -23.24 -37.89 -26.11
N THR A 68 -22.57 -37.20 -27.03
CA THR A 68 -21.21 -36.76 -26.78
C THR A 68 -21.27 -35.72 -25.63
N LYS A 69 -21.21 -36.22 -24.39
CA LYS A 69 -20.89 -35.38 -23.24
C LYS A 69 -19.67 -34.55 -23.64
N LYS A 70 -19.84 -33.26 -23.88
CA LYS A 70 -18.71 -32.33 -24.00
C LYS A 70 -17.89 -32.50 -22.75
N GLU A 71 -16.80 -33.26 -22.86
CA GLU A 71 -15.82 -33.41 -21.76
C GLU A 71 -15.49 -32.00 -21.30
N ARG A 72 -15.79 -31.69 -20.04
CA ARG A 72 -15.37 -30.44 -19.41
C ARG A 72 -13.86 -30.40 -19.56
N LYS A 73 -13.36 -29.55 -20.46
CA LYS A 73 -11.91 -29.36 -20.65
C LYS A 73 -11.32 -29.01 -19.29
N ILE A 74 -10.67 -30.00 -18.66
CA ILE A 74 -9.92 -29.77 -17.43
C ILE A 74 -8.85 -28.74 -17.78
N ARG A 75 -8.88 -27.60 -17.11
CA ARG A 75 -7.89 -26.55 -17.32
C ARG A 75 -6.52 -27.12 -16.96
N LYS A 76 -5.59 -27.12 -17.92
CA LYS A 76 -4.21 -27.54 -17.65
C LYS A 76 -3.60 -26.65 -16.57
N PRO A 77 -2.77 -27.19 -15.67
CA PRO A 77 -2.00 -26.38 -14.73
C PRO A 77 -1.20 -25.31 -15.47
N LEU A 78 -0.91 -24.21 -14.77
CA LEU A 78 -0.11 -23.12 -15.30
C LEU A 78 1.31 -23.61 -15.62
N GLU A 79 1.68 -23.71 -16.89
CA GLU A 79 3.02 -24.11 -17.32
C GLU A 79 3.94 -22.88 -17.22
N SER A 80 4.48 -22.62 -16.05
CA SER A 80 5.40 -21.50 -15.81
C SER A 80 6.49 -21.93 -14.83
N TYR A 81 7.73 -21.52 -15.09
CA TYR A 81 8.84 -21.67 -14.15
C TYR A 81 8.80 -20.61 -13.04
N PHE A 82 7.93 -19.62 -13.16
CA PHE A 82 7.81 -18.51 -12.23
C PHE A 82 7.18 -18.91 -10.88
N PHE A 83 6.28 -19.88 -10.90
CA PHE A 83 5.63 -20.39 -9.69
C PHE A 83 6.05 -21.83 -9.41
N ASP A 84 6.14 -22.19 -8.14
CA ASP A 84 6.34 -23.57 -7.73
C ASP A 84 5.09 -24.46 -7.97
N ASP A 85 5.23 -25.76 -7.84
CA ASP A 85 4.16 -26.72 -8.14
C ASP A 85 2.94 -26.55 -7.22
N SER A 86 3.15 -26.16 -5.97
CA SER A 86 2.07 -25.97 -5.00
C SER A 86 1.18 -24.79 -5.40
N VAL A 87 1.76 -23.70 -5.87
CA VAL A 87 1.03 -22.52 -6.35
C VAL A 87 0.33 -22.80 -7.68
N ARG A 88 1.02 -23.51 -8.60
CA ARG A 88 0.44 -23.86 -9.90
C ARG A 88 -0.77 -24.77 -9.80
N ALA A 89 -0.86 -25.56 -8.74
CA ALA A 89 -2.03 -26.39 -8.44
C ALA A 89 -3.26 -25.58 -8.00
N LEU A 90 -3.08 -24.34 -7.53
CA LEU A 90 -4.17 -23.47 -7.11
C LEU A 90 -4.95 -22.95 -8.33
N ASN A 91 -6.27 -22.99 -8.23
CA ASN A 91 -7.14 -22.46 -9.29
C ASN A 91 -7.22 -20.94 -9.29
N ASN A 92 -7.23 -20.34 -8.11
CA ASN A 92 -7.35 -18.90 -7.90
C ASN A 92 -6.39 -18.48 -6.79
N PHE A 93 -5.58 -17.49 -7.06
CA PHE A 93 -4.67 -16.87 -6.09
C PHE A 93 -4.31 -15.47 -6.53
N ARG A 94 -3.76 -14.70 -5.61
CA ARG A 94 -3.17 -13.39 -5.88
C ARG A 94 -1.72 -13.36 -5.42
N TRP A 95 -0.95 -12.42 -5.95
CA TRP A 95 0.43 -12.24 -5.52
C TRP A 95 0.89 -10.81 -5.64
N HIS A 96 1.87 -10.46 -4.83
CA HIS A 96 2.65 -9.24 -4.96
C HIS A 96 4.02 -9.56 -5.56
N VAL A 97 4.60 -8.61 -6.26
CA VAL A 97 5.97 -8.67 -6.77
C VAL A 97 6.82 -7.73 -5.92
N ASN A 98 7.86 -8.27 -5.31
CA ASN A 98 8.81 -7.45 -4.56
C ASN A 98 9.65 -6.61 -5.53
N ARG A 99 9.72 -5.32 -5.26
CA ARG A 99 10.40 -4.33 -6.10
C ARG A 99 11.90 -4.59 -6.28
N GLU A 100 12.56 -5.10 -5.26
CA GLU A 100 14.02 -5.15 -5.20
C GLU A 100 14.60 -6.49 -5.63
N TYR A 101 13.95 -7.55 -5.22
CA TYR A 101 14.48 -8.90 -5.33
C TYR A 101 13.72 -9.77 -6.32
N ASN A 102 12.78 -9.22 -7.07
CA ASN A 102 11.87 -9.95 -7.96
C ASN A 102 11.24 -11.19 -7.32
N ARG A 103 11.04 -11.12 -6.03
CA ARG A 103 10.35 -12.18 -5.28
C ARG A 103 8.85 -11.99 -5.37
N VAL A 104 8.16 -13.10 -5.34
CA VAL A 104 6.71 -13.15 -5.39
C VAL A 104 6.19 -13.66 -4.07
N THR A 105 5.31 -12.88 -3.45
CA THR A 105 4.57 -13.32 -2.27
C THR A 105 3.17 -13.72 -2.70
N VAL A 106 2.89 -15.02 -2.67
CA VAL A 106 1.60 -15.57 -3.06
C VAL A 106 0.66 -15.57 -1.85
N MET A 107 -0.56 -15.11 -2.08
CA MET A 107 -1.60 -15.04 -1.07
C MET A 107 -2.88 -15.72 -1.57
N PRO A 108 -3.67 -16.34 -0.68
CA PRO A 108 -4.99 -16.83 -1.04
C PRO A 108 -5.90 -15.66 -1.42
N LEU A 109 -6.92 -15.93 -2.24
CA LEU A 109 -8.00 -14.97 -2.44
C LEU A 109 -8.80 -14.88 -1.15
N ASP A 110 -9.08 -13.66 -0.73
CA ASP A 110 -10.07 -13.43 0.31
C ASP A 110 -11.47 -13.64 -0.30
N THR A 111 -12.07 -14.76 0.05
CA THR A 111 -13.43 -15.14 -0.34
C THR A 111 -14.41 -15.00 0.81
N THR A 112 -13.93 -14.66 2.00
CA THR A 112 -14.74 -14.46 3.19
C THR A 112 -14.89 -12.96 3.44
N LEU A 113 -16.12 -12.49 3.52
CA LEU A 113 -16.42 -11.09 3.88
C LEU A 113 -16.46 -10.90 5.41
N THR A 114 -15.70 -11.69 6.17
CA THR A 114 -15.76 -11.68 7.63
C THR A 114 -15.10 -10.46 8.25
N ASP A 115 -14.11 -9.89 7.58
CA ASP A 115 -13.29 -8.78 8.12
C ASP A 115 -13.66 -7.41 7.54
N TYR A 116 -14.77 -7.30 6.79
CA TYR A 116 -15.18 -6.03 6.18
C TYR A 116 -15.38 -4.90 7.19
N ARG A 117 -15.70 -5.22 8.47
CA ARG A 117 -15.86 -4.23 9.54
C ARG A 117 -14.54 -3.66 10.06
N ILE A 118 -13.41 -4.31 9.75
CA ILE A 118 -12.07 -3.91 10.17
C ILE A 118 -11.31 -3.34 8.96
N ASP A 119 -12.01 -2.92 7.92
CA ASP A 119 -11.37 -2.56 6.64
C ASP A 119 -10.73 -1.15 6.65
N TYR A 120 -10.83 -0.45 7.76
CA TYR A 120 -10.06 0.78 7.95
C TYR A 120 -8.57 0.44 8.07
N PRO A 121 -7.71 0.99 7.24
CA PRO A 121 -6.29 0.63 7.18
C PRO A 121 -5.59 0.70 8.54
N PHE A 122 -5.99 1.65 9.37
CA PHE A 122 -5.41 1.87 10.70
C PHE A 122 -5.84 0.85 11.78
N PHE A 123 -6.81 -0.04 11.50
CA PHE A 123 -7.21 -1.11 12.42
C PHE A 123 -6.77 -2.50 11.98
N ARG A 124 -6.22 -2.63 10.77
CA ARG A 124 -5.87 -3.94 10.18
C ARG A 124 -4.72 -4.62 10.89
N GLU A 125 -3.73 -3.84 11.29
CA GLU A 125 -2.47 -4.37 11.80
C GLU A 125 -2.18 -3.89 13.22
N ASP A 126 -1.57 -4.77 14.03
CA ASP A 126 -1.08 -4.48 15.37
C ASP A 126 -2.19 -3.87 16.27
N VAL A 127 -1.85 -2.94 17.14
CA VAL A 127 -2.80 -2.20 18.01
C VAL A 127 -3.46 -1.02 17.32
N GLY A 128 -3.07 -0.73 16.08
CA GLY A 128 -3.60 0.35 15.25
C GLY A 128 -2.69 1.56 15.13
N ASP A 129 -3.25 2.62 14.57
CA ASP A 129 -2.57 3.88 14.28
C ASP A 129 -3.12 5.03 15.12
N ILE A 130 -2.29 6.04 15.33
CA ILE A 130 -2.76 7.38 15.68
C ILE A 130 -3.33 7.99 14.39
N ALA A 131 -4.64 8.19 14.33
CA ALA A 131 -5.31 8.83 13.20
C ALA A 131 -5.93 10.16 13.62
N GLN A 132 -6.10 11.07 12.68
CA GLN A 132 -6.79 12.35 12.94
C GLN A 132 -8.32 12.20 13.10
N GLY A 133 -8.84 10.98 13.09
CA GLY A 133 -10.21 10.65 13.48
C GLY A 133 -11.19 10.50 12.34
N ALA A 134 -10.80 10.67 11.08
CA ALA A 134 -11.69 10.52 9.94
C ALA A 134 -11.03 9.75 8.78
N LEU A 135 -11.85 9.11 7.97
CA LEU A 135 -11.41 8.30 6.83
C LEU A 135 -10.62 9.15 5.81
N GLY A 136 -9.45 8.67 5.44
CA GLY A 136 -8.60 9.34 4.45
C GLY A 136 -7.71 10.44 5.01
N GLN A 137 -7.77 10.73 6.31
CA GLN A 137 -6.84 11.62 6.99
C GLN A 137 -5.52 10.92 7.31
N THR A 138 -4.52 11.71 7.69
CA THR A 138 -3.20 11.19 8.05
C THR A 138 -3.27 10.22 9.21
N SER A 139 -2.44 9.17 9.14
CA SER A 139 -2.27 8.20 10.20
C SER A 139 -0.81 7.85 10.43
N LEU A 140 -0.49 7.47 11.66
CA LEU A 140 0.84 7.04 12.06
C LEU A 140 0.74 5.79 12.94
N PRO A 141 1.39 4.68 12.58
CA PRO A 141 1.39 3.48 13.41
C PRO A 141 1.86 3.78 14.84
N LEU A 142 1.08 3.32 15.83
CA LEU A 142 1.46 3.40 17.24
C LEU A 142 2.77 2.67 17.49
N ASN A 143 2.92 1.49 16.89
CA ASN A 143 4.16 0.76 16.93
C ASN A 143 5.20 1.43 16.03
N TYR A 144 6.27 1.97 16.64
CA TYR A 144 7.38 2.60 15.92
C TYR A 144 7.96 1.70 14.82
N PHE A 145 8.09 0.40 15.10
CA PHE A 145 8.71 -0.57 14.19
C PHE A 145 7.86 -0.90 12.96
N ARG A 146 6.58 -0.48 12.95
CA ARG A 146 5.65 -0.61 11.81
C ARG A 146 5.59 0.66 10.94
N ARG A 147 6.23 1.74 11.37
CA ARG A 147 6.24 2.99 10.59
C ARG A 147 6.97 2.80 9.27
N PRO A 148 6.40 3.27 8.15
CA PRO A 148 7.08 3.21 6.85
C PRO A 148 8.43 3.94 6.92
N GLN A 149 9.50 3.27 6.48
CA GLN A 149 10.85 3.82 6.55
C GLN A 149 11.31 4.41 5.22
N ASP A 150 11.02 3.72 4.11
CA ASP A 150 11.44 4.10 2.76
C ASP A 150 10.21 4.50 1.94
N PHE A 151 9.62 5.64 2.24
CA PHE A 151 8.53 6.18 1.43
C PHE A 151 9.13 7.08 0.35
N ASP A 152 8.78 6.83 -0.93
CA ASP A 152 9.36 7.54 -2.09
C ASP A 152 9.25 9.07 -1.95
N PHE A 153 8.15 9.57 -1.39
CA PHE A 153 7.92 10.97 -1.16
C PHE A 153 7.55 11.20 0.32
N SER A 154 8.48 11.66 1.12
CA SER A 154 8.37 11.72 2.59
C SER A 154 7.12 12.43 3.11
N PHE A 155 6.66 13.48 2.42
CA PHE A 155 5.44 14.22 2.80
C PHE A 155 4.14 13.41 2.64
N ALA A 156 4.14 12.37 1.80
CA ALA A 156 2.98 11.50 1.63
C ALA A 156 3.01 10.27 2.55
N SER A 157 4.08 10.08 3.30
CA SER A 157 4.23 8.96 4.26
C SER A 157 3.05 8.83 5.25
N PRO A 158 2.44 9.90 5.79
CA PRO A 158 1.28 9.79 6.66
C PRO A 158 0.01 9.22 6.00
N TYR A 159 0.00 9.10 4.66
CA TYR A 159 -1.10 8.52 3.89
C TYR A 159 -0.79 7.10 3.40
N TYR A 160 0.25 6.46 3.95
CA TYR A 160 0.72 5.13 3.53
C TYR A 160 -0.40 4.09 3.44
N ALA A 161 -1.36 4.15 4.37
CA ALA A 161 -2.48 3.22 4.46
C ALA A 161 -3.48 3.34 3.29
N TYR A 162 -3.47 4.45 2.57
CA TYR A 162 -4.43 4.75 1.51
C TYR A 162 -3.81 4.74 0.11
N THR A 163 -2.48 4.70 0.00
CA THR A 163 -1.79 4.84 -1.29
C THR A 163 -1.44 3.49 -1.89
N TYR A 164 -1.58 3.39 -3.21
CA TYR A 164 -0.93 2.32 -3.95
C TYR A 164 0.55 2.63 -4.10
N ASN A 165 1.35 1.59 -3.92
CA ASN A 165 2.75 1.54 -4.29
C ASN A 165 3.00 0.20 -5.00
N MET A 166 4.19 0.00 -5.51
CA MET A 166 4.50 -1.22 -6.23
C MET A 166 4.34 -2.49 -5.38
N GLU A 167 4.63 -2.43 -4.09
CA GLU A 167 4.63 -3.60 -3.20
C GLU A 167 3.22 -4.03 -2.78
N ASN A 168 2.21 -3.14 -2.88
CA ASN A 168 0.84 -3.43 -2.52
C ASN A 168 -0.12 -3.54 -3.71
N VAL A 169 0.38 -3.44 -4.94
CA VAL A 169 -0.41 -3.73 -6.13
C VAL A 169 -0.53 -5.24 -6.30
N ASP A 170 -1.75 -5.73 -6.28
CA ASP A 170 -2.07 -7.14 -6.49
C ASP A 170 -2.02 -7.53 -7.96
N PHE A 171 -1.51 -8.73 -8.24
CA PHE A 171 -1.69 -9.48 -9.47
C PHE A 171 -2.57 -10.69 -9.20
N TYR A 172 -3.39 -11.11 -10.18
CA TYR A 172 -4.36 -12.16 -9.98
C TYR A 172 -4.25 -13.28 -11.01
N ASN A 173 -4.39 -14.51 -10.56
CA ASN A 173 -4.72 -15.66 -11.39
C ASN A 173 -6.13 -16.13 -11.03
N THR A 174 -7.06 -16.05 -11.97
CA THR A 174 -8.46 -16.38 -11.74
C THR A 174 -8.98 -17.33 -12.81
N LYS A 175 -9.71 -18.36 -12.40
CA LYS A 175 -10.33 -19.32 -13.32
C LYS A 175 -11.52 -18.71 -14.07
N LYS A 176 -12.22 -17.79 -13.43
CA LYS A 176 -13.35 -17.01 -14.00
C LYS A 176 -13.11 -15.53 -13.69
N PRO A 177 -13.66 -14.61 -14.49
CA PRO A 177 -13.63 -13.19 -14.12
C PRO A 177 -14.18 -12.99 -12.70
N MET A 178 -13.48 -12.16 -11.92
CA MET A 178 -13.87 -11.83 -10.56
C MET A 178 -14.08 -10.33 -10.45
N ILE A 179 -15.20 -9.94 -9.87
CA ILE A 179 -15.50 -8.54 -9.53
C ILE A 179 -15.81 -8.52 -8.04
N ARG A 180 -15.16 -7.60 -7.32
CA ARG A 180 -15.49 -7.25 -5.95
C ARG A 180 -15.86 -5.79 -5.92
N MET A 181 -17.00 -5.46 -5.34
CA MET A 181 -17.45 -4.10 -5.13
C MET A 181 -17.93 -3.97 -3.68
N SER A 182 -17.45 -2.96 -3.00
CA SER A 182 -17.93 -2.57 -1.68
C SER A 182 -18.27 -1.10 -1.65
N TYR A 183 -19.33 -0.76 -0.93
CA TYR A 183 -19.69 0.60 -0.62
C TYR A 183 -20.08 0.65 0.84
N GLU A 184 -19.43 1.51 1.56
CA GLU A 184 -19.67 1.75 2.97
C GLU A 184 -19.93 3.23 3.17
N GLU A 185 -20.98 3.51 3.92
CA GLU A 185 -21.33 4.86 4.31
C GLU A 185 -21.59 4.87 5.81
N SER A 186 -20.98 5.79 6.52
CA SER A 186 -21.17 5.94 7.95
C SER A 186 -21.39 7.38 8.34
N GLY A 187 -22.04 7.55 9.51
CA GLY A 187 -22.28 8.85 10.11
C GLY A 187 -23.52 9.57 9.60
N GLN A 188 -23.86 10.64 10.31
CA GLN A 188 -24.91 11.56 9.90
C GLN A 188 -24.43 12.38 8.69
N LYS A 189 -25.35 12.92 7.88
CA LYS A 189 -25.03 13.75 6.70
C LYS A 189 -23.96 14.82 6.94
N ARG A 190 -23.84 15.31 8.17
CA ARG A 190 -22.86 16.32 8.58
C ARG A 190 -21.45 15.76 8.75
N PHE A 191 -21.30 14.48 9.15
CA PHE A 191 -20.04 13.78 9.43
C PHE A 191 -19.87 12.57 8.53
N ARG A 192 -20.50 12.60 7.36
CA ARG A 192 -20.57 11.48 6.44
C ARG A 192 -19.16 11.06 6.01
N GLU A 193 -18.92 9.77 6.15
CA GLU A 193 -17.78 9.07 5.58
C GLU A 193 -18.27 8.13 4.49
N GLU A 194 -17.56 8.08 3.39
CA GLU A 194 -17.86 7.22 2.25
C GLU A 194 -16.59 6.46 1.84
N ASN A 195 -16.70 5.15 1.70
CA ASN A 195 -15.67 4.28 1.18
C ASN A 195 -16.28 3.46 0.04
N PHE A 196 -15.77 3.67 -1.16
CA PHE A 196 -16.15 2.92 -2.36
C PHE A 196 -14.92 2.21 -2.91
N GLU A 197 -15.02 0.90 -3.08
CA GLU A 197 -13.98 0.09 -3.69
C GLU A 197 -14.58 -0.78 -4.80
N ILE A 198 -13.92 -0.83 -5.94
CA ILE A 198 -14.25 -1.74 -7.02
C ILE A 198 -12.98 -2.36 -7.58
N MET A 199 -12.95 -3.68 -7.65
CA MET A 199 -11.86 -4.46 -8.22
C MET A 199 -12.42 -5.41 -9.26
N HIS A 200 -11.79 -5.45 -10.43
CA HIS A 200 -12.03 -6.44 -11.47
C HIS A 200 -10.72 -7.17 -11.79
N ALA A 201 -10.76 -8.50 -11.78
CA ALA A 201 -9.62 -9.33 -12.17
C ALA A 201 -10.07 -10.40 -13.15
N GLN A 202 -9.30 -10.59 -14.22
CA GLN A 202 -9.61 -11.56 -15.26
C GLN A 202 -8.35 -12.10 -15.92
N ASN A 203 -8.31 -13.40 -16.14
CA ASN A 203 -7.34 -14.01 -17.05
C ASN A 203 -7.86 -14.00 -18.48
N ILE A 204 -7.06 -13.44 -19.40
CA ILE A 204 -7.29 -13.48 -20.84
C ILE A 204 -6.88 -14.84 -21.42
N SER A 205 -5.79 -15.40 -20.87
CA SER A 205 -5.28 -16.73 -21.17
C SER A 205 -4.85 -17.44 -19.90
N PRO A 206 -4.51 -18.73 -19.94
CA PRO A 206 -4.00 -19.41 -18.74
C PRO A 206 -2.75 -18.76 -18.12
N THR A 207 -1.97 -18.03 -18.91
CA THR A 207 -0.72 -17.39 -18.49
C THR A 207 -0.79 -15.88 -18.40
N THR A 208 -1.90 -15.27 -18.83
CA THR A 208 -2.00 -13.82 -18.94
C THR A 208 -3.24 -13.31 -18.23
N GLY A 209 -3.07 -12.41 -17.31
CA GLY A 209 -4.14 -11.79 -16.56
C GLY A 209 -4.00 -10.27 -16.50
N PHE A 210 -5.10 -9.60 -16.20
CA PHE A 210 -5.11 -8.19 -15.86
C PHE A 210 -6.10 -7.95 -14.72
N ASN A 211 -5.88 -6.87 -13.99
CA ASN A 211 -6.82 -6.37 -13.00
C ASN A 211 -6.83 -4.85 -12.94
N VAL A 212 -7.95 -4.35 -12.49
CA VAL A 212 -8.18 -2.94 -12.21
C VAL A 212 -8.75 -2.85 -10.81
N ASP A 213 -8.15 -2.03 -9.97
CA ASP A 213 -8.59 -1.76 -8.60
C ASP A 213 -8.73 -0.25 -8.42
N TYR A 214 -9.91 0.20 -8.04
CA TYR A 214 -10.19 1.61 -7.81
C TYR A 214 -10.83 1.80 -6.46
N LYS A 215 -10.31 2.77 -5.70
CA LYS A 215 -10.78 3.13 -4.37
C LYS A 215 -11.04 4.62 -4.30
N ALA A 216 -12.24 4.98 -3.86
CA ALA A 216 -12.63 6.36 -3.60
C ALA A 216 -13.07 6.48 -2.15
N ARG A 217 -12.41 7.35 -1.41
CA ARG A 217 -12.70 7.60 0.00
C ARG A 217 -12.91 9.08 0.22
N GLY A 218 -13.88 9.41 1.05
CA GLY A 218 -14.16 10.80 1.38
C GLY A 218 -14.81 10.94 2.73
N THR A 219 -14.49 12.03 3.41
CA THR A 219 -15.16 12.43 4.66
C THR A 219 -15.32 13.93 4.70
N ARG A 220 -16.32 14.40 5.44
CA ARG A 220 -16.43 15.81 5.83
C ARG A 220 -15.60 16.12 7.07
N GLY A 221 -15.23 15.09 7.84
CA GLY A 221 -14.58 15.21 9.13
C GLY A 221 -15.54 15.67 10.24
N GLN A 222 -15.08 15.54 11.48
CA GLN A 222 -15.87 15.94 12.66
C GLN A 222 -15.78 17.45 12.91
N TYR A 223 -14.64 18.05 12.63
CA TYR A 223 -14.40 19.48 12.80
C TYR A 223 -14.60 20.24 11.49
N VAL A 224 -14.80 21.55 11.57
CA VAL A 224 -14.82 22.41 10.39
C VAL A 224 -13.49 22.31 9.64
N TRP A 225 -13.55 22.42 8.31
CA TRP A 225 -12.38 22.43 7.43
C TRP A 225 -11.47 21.21 7.60
N SER A 226 -12.05 20.04 7.82
CA SER A 226 -11.32 18.77 7.92
C SER A 226 -11.70 17.74 6.83
N ARG A 227 -12.25 18.21 5.72
CA ARG A 227 -12.69 17.36 4.61
C ARG A 227 -11.51 16.69 3.91
N THR A 228 -11.68 15.39 3.60
CA THR A 228 -10.77 14.64 2.76
C THR A 228 -11.43 14.09 1.52
N LYS A 229 -10.64 13.87 0.47
CA LYS A 229 -11.02 13.13 -0.74
C LYS A 229 -9.82 12.39 -1.27
N ASN A 230 -9.92 11.06 -1.30
CA ASN A 230 -8.86 10.20 -1.80
C ASN A 230 -9.39 9.40 -2.97
N HIS A 231 -8.65 9.40 -4.07
CA HIS A 231 -8.91 8.60 -5.27
C HIS A 231 -7.65 7.83 -5.63
N ASN A 232 -7.74 6.52 -5.61
CA ASN A 232 -6.61 5.65 -5.86
C ASN A 232 -7.01 4.64 -6.94
N LEU A 233 -6.19 4.53 -7.98
CA LEU A 233 -6.38 3.60 -9.09
C LEU A 233 -5.12 2.76 -9.25
N ALA A 234 -5.27 1.45 -9.38
CA ALA A 234 -4.23 0.55 -9.83
C ALA A 234 -4.72 -0.27 -11.01
N VAL A 235 -3.88 -0.38 -12.03
CA VAL A 235 -4.10 -1.25 -13.18
C VAL A 235 -2.88 -2.14 -13.30
N ALA A 236 -3.05 -3.44 -13.24
CA ALA A 236 -1.97 -4.38 -13.31
C ALA A 236 -2.19 -5.40 -14.43
N PHE A 237 -1.11 -5.80 -15.03
CA PHE A 237 -1.03 -6.79 -16.09
C PHE A 237 0.08 -7.79 -15.78
N SER A 238 -0.20 -9.07 -15.92
CA SER A 238 0.80 -10.11 -15.75
C SER A 238 0.77 -11.11 -16.90
N HIS A 239 1.94 -11.51 -17.35
CA HIS A 239 2.12 -12.66 -18.20
C HIS A 239 3.18 -13.58 -17.58
N THR A 240 2.78 -14.78 -17.20
CA THR A 240 3.64 -15.79 -16.59
C THR A 240 3.74 -16.99 -17.53
N GLY A 241 4.49 -16.81 -18.61
CA GLY A 241 4.73 -17.85 -19.60
C GLY A 241 5.71 -18.91 -19.11
N LYS A 242 5.96 -19.93 -19.94
CA LYS A 242 6.85 -21.04 -19.58
C LYS A 242 8.27 -20.57 -19.25
N ARG A 243 8.83 -19.66 -20.03
CA ARG A 243 10.17 -19.11 -19.82
C ARG A 243 10.21 -17.60 -19.61
N TYR A 244 9.26 -16.89 -20.18
CA TYR A 244 9.19 -15.43 -20.09
C TYR A 244 8.06 -15.03 -19.15
N SER A 245 8.39 -14.15 -18.23
CA SER A 245 7.44 -13.56 -17.30
C SER A 245 7.56 -12.04 -17.32
N VAL A 246 6.43 -11.35 -17.32
CA VAL A 246 6.37 -9.90 -17.21
C VAL A 246 5.22 -9.50 -16.29
N HIS A 247 5.49 -8.54 -15.43
CA HIS A 247 4.52 -7.86 -14.59
C HIS A 247 4.62 -6.38 -14.86
N ALA A 248 3.50 -5.76 -15.16
CA ALA A 248 3.41 -4.32 -15.39
C ALA A 248 2.29 -3.75 -14.54
N ALA A 249 2.51 -2.63 -13.91
CA ALA A 249 1.48 -1.93 -13.16
C ALA A 249 1.57 -0.42 -13.39
N TYR A 250 0.41 0.19 -13.47
CA TYR A 250 0.23 1.64 -13.40
C TYR A 250 -0.64 1.94 -12.18
N TYR A 251 -0.22 2.90 -11.36
CA TYR A 251 -1.06 3.37 -10.28
C TYR A 251 -1.05 4.89 -10.18
N ASN A 252 -2.19 5.41 -9.76
CA ASN A 252 -2.42 6.83 -9.54
C ASN A 252 -3.00 7.01 -8.13
N ASN A 253 -2.40 7.90 -7.34
CA ASN A 253 -2.91 8.30 -6.05
C ASN A 253 -3.19 9.80 -6.09
N LYS A 254 -4.40 10.19 -5.70
CA LYS A 254 -4.80 11.58 -5.52
C LYS A 254 -5.41 11.74 -4.15
N ILE A 255 -4.83 12.59 -3.32
CA ILE A 255 -5.28 12.88 -1.97
C ILE A 255 -5.49 14.38 -1.87
N GLU A 256 -6.68 14.79 -1.45
CA GLU A 256 -7.02 16.18 -1.13
C GLU A 256 -7.44 16.22 0.34
N GLN A 257 -6.79 17.06 1.12
CA GLN A 257 -7.13 17.30 2.53
C GLN A 257 -7.25 18.79 2.77
N GLN A 258 -8.38 19.19 3.37
CA GLN A 258 -8.51 20.53 3.95
C GLN A 258 -7.74 20.58 5.27
N GLU A 259 -7.14 21.72 5.54
CA GLU A 259 -6.35 21.97 6.73
C GLU A 259 -7.05 23.00 7.60
N ASN A 260 -7.23 22.67 8.88
CA ASN A 260 -7.87 23.57 9.84
C ASN A 260 -6.90 24.08 10.93
N GLY A 261 -5.63 23.67 10.87
CA GLY A 261 -4.60 24.09 11.81
C GLY A 261 -4.76 23.56 13.25
N GLY A 262 -5.78 22.74 13.49
CA GLY A 262 -6.13 22.27 14.83
C GLY A 262 -6.98 23.25 15.64
N VAL A 263 -7.34 22.87 16.86
CA VAL A 263 -8.14 23.71 17.77
C VAL A 263 -7.33 24.91 18.26
N VAL A 264 -7.98 26.05 18.43
CA VAL A 264 -7.32 27.28 18.92
C VAL A 264 -6.74 27.12 20.33
N GLY A 265 -7.34 26.25 21.15
CA GLY A 265 -6.82 25.94 22.48
C GLY A 265 -7.58 24.77 23.13
N VAL A 266 -6.97 24.12 24.12
CA VAL A 266 -7.58 22.98 24.85
C VAL A 266 -8.86 23.38 25.55
N TRP A 267 -9.00 24.64 25.92
CA TRP A 267 -10.22 25.21 26.50
C TRP A 267 -11.44 25.00 25.60
N ALA A 268 -11.30 25.19 24.28
CA ALA A 268 -12.38 25.03 23.32
C ALA A 268 -12.95 23.62 23.27
N LEU A 269 -12.16 22.60 23.64
CA LEU A 269 -12.64 21.20 23.75
C LEU A 269 -13.41 20.94 25.04
N ARG A 270 -13.26 21.79 26.05
CA ARG A 270 -13.89 21.65 27.36
C ARG A 270 -15.06 22.62 27.57
N ASP A 271 -15.25 23.57 26.68
CA ASP A 271 -16.29 24.58 26.78
C ASP A 271 -17.63 23.98 26.39
N THR A 272 -18.60 24.05 27.31
CA THR A 272 -19.97 23.56 27.11
C THR A 272 -20.78 24.41 26.13
N VAL A 273 -20.30 25.59 25.73
CA VAL A 273 -20.93 26.42 24.70
C VAL A 273 -20.88 25.75 23.33
N PHE A 274 -19.85 24.93 23.09
CA PHE A 274 -19.70 24.20 21.83
C PHE A 274 -20.35 22.82 21.93
N GLU A 275 -21.65 22.75 21.75
CA GLU A 275 -22.43 21.51 21.81
C GLU A 275 -22.01 20.46 20.78
N MET A 276 -21.34 20.88 19.69
CA MET A 276 -20.94 20.00 18.58
C MET A 276 -19.49 20.26 18.18
N PRO A 277 -18.74 19.22 17.79
CA PRO A 277 -17.37 19.35 17.30
C PRO A 277 -17.20 20.36 16.16
N SER A 278 -18.22 20.49 15.30
CA SER A 278 -18.22 21.46 14.21
C SER A 278 -18.42 22.93 14.63
N GLY A 279 -18.73 23.21 15.89
CA GLY A 279 -18.78 24.56 16.47
C GLY A 279 -17.45 24.96 17.10
N ILE A 280 -16.53 24.00 17.32
CA ILE A 280 -15.24 24.25 17.94
C ILE A 280 -14.39 25.11 17.02
N PRO A 281 -13.85 26.25 17.49
CA PRO A 281 -13.03 27.13 16.67
C PRO A 281 -11.70 26.51 16.32
N MET A 282 -11.30 26.61 15.05
CA MET A 282 -10.06 26.11 14.49
C MET A 282 -9.12 27.26 14.19
N LYS A 283 -7.81 27.04 14.28
CA LYS A 283 -6.76 28.05 14.04
C LYS A 283 -6.80 28.61 12.62
N LEU A 284 -7.04 27.75 11.62
CA LEU A 284 -7.28 28.18 10.24
C LEU A 284 -8.78 28.34 10.04
N ALA A 285 -9.24 29.59 10.07
CA ALA A 285 -10.67 29.90 10.02
C ALA A 285 -11.28 29.71 8.62
N ASP A 286 -10.46 29.51 7.58
CA ASP A 286 -10.91 29.49 6.21
C ASP A 286 -10.88 28.11 5.54
N ALA A 287 -11.90 27.88 4.72
CA ALA A 287 -12.08 26.64 3.97
C ALA A 287 -11.05 26.40 2.87
N GLU A 288 -10.23 27.41 2.54
CA GLU A 288 -9.37 27.36 1.37
C GLU A 288 -7.97 26.83 1.65
N ALA A 289 -7.59 26.67 2.92
CA ALA A 289 -6.36 26.00 3.28
C ALA A 289 -6.45 24.52 2.99
N LYS A 290 -5.62 24.00 2.09
CA LYS A 290 -5.65 22.59 1.67
C LYS A 290 -4.32 22.08 1.16
N ASN A 291 -4.09 20.81 1.38
CA ASN A 291 -3.04 20.02 0.75
C ASN A 291 -3.61 19.14 -0.37
N VAL A 292 -2.94 19.10 -1.50
CA VAL A 292 -3.24 18.21 -2.61
C VAL A 292 -1.99 17.43 -2.98
N TYR A 293 -2.05 16.11 -2.78
CA TYR A 293 -1.00 15.18 -3.20
C TYR A 293 -1.44 14.46 -4.46
N ARG A 294 -0.50 14.28 -5.40
CA ARG A 294 -0.73 13.48 -6.60
C ARG A 294 0.49 12.63 -6.87
N ASN A 295 0.23 11.36 -7.13
CA ASN A 295 1.24 10.41 -7.57
C ASN A 295 0.79 9.76 -8.87
N ASN A 296 1.71 9.61 -9.80
CA ASN A 296 1.56 8.79 -10.99
C ASN A 296 2.79 7.90 -11.09
N ALA A 297 2.59 6.61 -11.15
CA ALA A 297 3.69 5.69 -11.25
C ALA A 297 3.39 4.56 -12.24
N PHE A 298 4.43 4.09 -12.86
CA PHE A 298 4.43 2.97 -13.77
C PHE A 298 5.63 2.07 -13.47
N PHE A 299 5.36 0.79 -13.42
CA PHE A 299 6.37 -0.22 -13.14
C PHE A 299 6.25 -1.37 -14.12
N VAL A 300 7.40 -1.87 -14.57
CA VAL A 300 7.50 -3.10 -15.34
C VAL A 300 8.67 -3.92 -14.81
N THR A 301 8.45 -5.18 -14.48
CA THR A 301 9.51 -6.15 -14.27
C THR A 301 9.33 -7.31 -15.22
N GLN A 302 10.43 -7.76 -15.80
CA GLN A 302 10.44 -8.86 -16.74
C GLN A 302 11.62 -9.79 -16.47
N SER A 303 11.41 -11.07 -16.69
CA SER A 303 12.48 -12.07 -16.53
C SER A 303 12.36 -13.19 -17.55
N PHE A 304 13.48 -13.73 -17.90
CA PHE A 304 13.60 -14.88 -18.78
C PHE A 304 14.27 -16.05 -18.04
N ALA A 305 13.58 -17.19 -18.02
CA ALA A 305 14.05 -18.41 -17.35
C ALA A 305 14.92 -19.26 -18.27
N ILE A 306 16.09 -19.60 -17.80
CA ILE A 306 17.07 -20.48 -18.45
C ILE A 306 17.22 -21.74 -17.59
N PRO A 307 16.52 -22.85 -17.92
CA PRO A 307 16.70 -24.10 -17.20
C PRO A 307 18.10 -24.65 -17.45
N LEU A 308 18.79 -25.03 -16.39
CA LEU A 308 20.15 -25.56 -16.45
C LEU A 308 20.20 -27.05 -16.84
N GLN A 309 19.07 -27.75 -16.73
CA GLN A 309 18.93 -29.16 -17.10
C GLN A 309 18.11 -29.30 -18.38
N ARG A 310 18.42 -30.29 -19.21
CA ARG A 310 17.59 -30.61 -20.38
C ARG A 310 16.26 -31.22 -19.90
N VAL A 311 15.15 -30.56 -20.25
CA VAL A 311 13.81 -31.04 -19.97
C VAL A 311 13.48 -32.11 -21.00
N THR A 312 13.32 -33.34 -20.60
CA THR A 312 12.70 -34.39 -21.42
C THR A 312 11.18 -34.24 -21.31
N GLU A 313 10.44 -34.50 -22.39
CA GLU A 313 8.96 -34.33 -22.44
C GLU A 313 8.20 -35.19 -21.41
N SER A 314 8.87 -36.17 -20.79
CA SER A 314 8.31 -37.01 -19.72
C SER A 314 8.35 -36.39 -18.33
N ASP A 315 9.13 -35.31 -18.12
CA ASP A 315 9.24 -34.68 -16.80
C ASP A 315 8.18 -33.59 -16.63
N PHE A 316 7.00 -33.99 -16.17
CA PHE A 316 5.87 -33.09 -15.93
C PHE A 316 6.06 -32.11 -14.75
N SER A 317 7.11 -32.24 -13.96
CA SER A 317 7.36 -31.36 -12.82
C SER A 317 8.43 -30.33 -13.17
N VAL A 318 8.00 -29.26 -13.79
CA VAL A 318 8.85 -28.12 -14.22
C VAL A 318 9.46 -27.35 -13.02
N ALA A 319 8.84 -27.44 -11.85
CA ALA A 319 9.30 -26.78 -10.62
C ALA A 319 10.58 -27.39 -10.02
N ASN A 320 10.96 -28.57 -10.45
CA ASN A 320 12.12 -29.29 -9.93
C ASN A 320 13.39 -29.09 -10.76
N LEU A 321 13.41 -28.08 -11.61
CA LEU A 321 14.57 -27.80 -12.46
C LEU A 321 15.38 -26.65 -11.92
N SER A 322 16.69 -26.87 -11.76
CA SER A 322 17.61 -25.76 -11.52
C SER A 322 17.47 -24.73 -12.64
N THR A 323 17.10 -23.51 -12.30
CA THR A 323 16.78 -22.48 -13.27
C THR A 323 17.50 -21.18 -12.91
N VAL A 324 18.02 -20.51 -13.92
CA VAL A 324 18.54 -19.14 -13.81
C VAL A 324 17.58 -18.20 -14.51
N TYR A 325 17.19 -17.13 -13.84
CA TYR A 325 16.41 -16.04 -14.41
C TYR A 325 17.34 -14.86 -14.65
N VAL A 326 17.22 -14.26 -15.81
CA VAL A 326 17.83 -12.97 -16.12
C VAL A 326 16.70 -11.99 -16.32
N GLY A 327 16.75 -10.87 -15.63
CA GLY A 327 15.63 -9.94 -15.64
C GLY A 327 16.04 -8.48 -15.61
N HIS A 328 15.05 -7.66 -15.87
CA HIS A 328 15.13 -6.20 -15.85
C HIS A 328 13.86 -5.64 -15.24
N SER A 329 14.01 -4.63 -14.37
CA SER A 329 12.91 -3.85 -13.84
C SER A 329 13.10 -2.38 -14.18
N PHE A 330 12.02 -1.75 -14.61
CA PHE A 330 11.92 -0.33 -14.84
C PHE A 330 10.81 0.24 -13.97
N GLU A 331 11.06 1.38 -13.35
CA GLU A 331 10.08 2.10 -12.56
C GLU A 331 10.17 3.59 -12.85
N TYR A 332 9.02 4.20 -12.98
CA TYR A 332 8.82 5.63 -13.02
C TYR A 332 7.80 6.01 -11.96
N SER A 333 8.16 6.91 -11.06
CA SER A 333 7.24 7.48 -10.06
C SER A 333 7.37 8.99 -10.05
N SER A 334 6.25 9.69 -10.02
CA SER A 334 6.22 11.14 -9.87
C SER A 334 5.24 11.54 -8.79
N TRP A 335 5.71 12.31 -7.83
CA TRP A 335 4.92 12.89 -6.77
C TRP A 335 4.86 14.40 -6.89
N SER A 336 3.73 14.97 -6.51
CA SER A 336 3.59 16.41 -6.28
C SER A 336 2.77 16.65 -5.02
N LYS A 337 3.18 17.68 -4.27
CA LYS A 337 2.42 18.25 -3.16
C LYS A 337 2.18 19.71 -3.48
N VAL A 338 0.94 20.17 -3.38
CA VAL A 338 0.58 21.57 -3.49
C VAL A 338 -0.19 21.95 -2.22
N TYR A 339 0.39 22.82 -1.43
CA TYR A 339 -0.30 23.49 -0.34
C TYR A 339 -0.83 24.84 -0.82
N THR A 340 -2.08 25.12 -0.55
CA THR A 340 -2.70 26.41 -0.84
C THR A 340 -3.40 26.95 0.39
N ASP A 341 -3.24 28.25 0.61
CA ASP A 341 -3.94 29.03 1.59
C ASP A 341 -4.14 30.42 0.98
N LEU A 342 -5.36 30.82 0.73
CA LEU A 342 -5.67 31.98 -0.07
C LEU A 342 -6.13 33.18 0.77
N ASN A 343 -6.28 33.02 2.07
CA ASN A 343 -6.83 34.06 2.97
C ASN A 343 -5.91 34.34 4.17
N MET A 344 -4.74 34.85 3.90
CA MET A 344 -3.80 35.33 4.93
C MET A 344 -3.74 36.86 4.97
N PRO A 345 -3.40 37.47 6.10
CA PRO A 345 -3.25 36.90 7.45
C PRO A 345 -4.60 36.57 8.08
N TYR A 346 -4.61 35.58 8.92
CA TYR A 346 -5.79 35.26 9.74
C TYR A 346 -5.85 36.25 10.89
N THR A 347 -6.74 37.22 10.79
CA THR A 347 -7.19 37.96 11.96
C THR A 347 -8.40 37.21 12.53
N ASP A 348 -8.18 36.41 13.54
CA ASP A 348 -9.31 35.86 14.28
C ASP A 348 -9.81 36.91 15.25
N GLU A 349 -10.85 37.64 14.87
CA GLU A 349 -11.58 38.56 15.73
C GLU A 349 -12.47 37.80 16.72
N ARG A 350 -12.42 36.48 16.77
CA ARG A 350 -13.22 35.71 17.69
C ARG A 350 -12.75 35.92 19.11
N ASP A 351 -13.68 36.37 19.94
CA ASP A 351 -13.48 36.47 21.37
C ASP A 351 -13.13 35.08 21.92
N HIS A 352 -11.94 34.90 22.42
CA HIS A 352 -11.57 33.75 23.22
C HIS A 352 -11.40 34.17 24.67
N ARG A 353 -11.57 33.22 25.57
CA ARG A 353 -11.40 33.47 27.01
C ARG A 353 -9.96 33.15 27.40
N ASP A 354 -9.36 34.04 28.17
CA ASP A 354 -8.08 33.81 28.80
C ASP A 354 -8.15 32.78 29.91
N GLU A 355 -7.02 32.52 30.58
CA GLU A 355 -6.95 31.57 31.71
C GLU A 355 -7.86 31.96 32.89
N ASN A 356 -8.30 33.21 32.97
CA ASN A 356 -9.20 33.75 33.99
C ASN A 356 -10.67 33.71 33.56
N GLY A 357 -10.96 33.29 32.33
CA GLY A 357 -12.31 33.20 31.78
C GLY A 357 -12.82 34.54 31.21
N GLU A 358 -11.98 35.56 31.05
CA GLU A 358 -12.34 36.80 30.41
C GLU A 358 -12.18 36.71 28.89
N PHE A 359 -13.09 37.37 28.14
CA PHE A 359 -13.01 37.44 26.69
C PHE A 359 -11.85 38.33 26.27
N VAL A 360 -10.90 37.74 25.56
CA VAL A 360 -9.75 38.44 24.98
C VAL A 360 -9.87 38.41 23.48
N SER A 361 -9.93 39.57 22.85
CA SER A 361 -9.80 39.65 21.39
C SER A 361 -8.31 39.45 21.04
N ALA A 362 -7.99 38.37 20.36
CA ALA A 362 -6.62 38.08 19.91
C ALA A 362 -6.53 38.01 18.41
N GLU A 363 -5.66 38.87 17.86
CA GLU A 363 -5.17 38.67 16.49
C GLU A 363 -4.22 37.46 16.50
N HIS A 364 -4.59 36.37 15.86
CA HIS A 364 -3.75 35.22 15.70
C HIS A 364 -3.29 35.09 14.26
N ASN A 365 -2.00 35.28 14.05
CA ASN A 365 -1.34 34.78 12.85
C ASN A 365 -1.03 33.31 13.07
N TYR A 366 -1.56 32.43 12.23
CA TYR A 366 -1.23 31.00 12.29
C TYR A 366 0.23 30.74 11.97
N TYR A 367 0.81 31.51 11.05
CA TYR A 367 2.20 31.41 10.62
C TYR A 367 3.02 32.53 11.23
N ASP A 368 4.20 32.18 11.74
CA ASP A 368 5.12 33.16 12.33
C ASP A 368 5.79 34.03 11.25
N ASP A 369 6.11 33.41 10.11
CA ASP A 369 6.86 34.06 9.02
C ASP A 369 6.25 33.79 7.64
N TRP A 370 6.57 34.71 6.69
CA TRP A 370 6.31 34.53 5.26
C TRP A 370 7.50 35.06 4.45
N PHE A 371 7.93 34.28 3.46
CA PHE A 371 9.12 34.59 2.66
C PHE A 371 8.78 34.93 1.21
N ILE A 372 7.57 34.61 0.75
CA ILE A 372 7.15 34.78 -0.63
C ILE A 372 5.99 35.80 -0.73
N ASN A 373 4.87 35.52 -0.11
CA ASN A 373 3.67 36.35 -0.19
C ASN A 373 2.94 36.37 1.16
N PRO A 374 2.73 37.61 1.73
CA PRO A 374 2.05 37.73 3.02
C PRO A 374 0.53 37.54 2.96
N GLN A 375 -0.07 37.52 1.78
CA GLN A 375 -1.53 37.50 1.63
C GLN A 375 -2.06 36.15 1.20
N GLN A 376 -1.24 35.30 0.59
CA GLN A 376 -1.63 33.98 0.14
C GLN A 376 -0.43 33.05 0.01
N THR A 377 -0.67 31.77 0.21
CA THR A 377 0.33 30.73 0.06
C THR A 377 -0.05 29.76 -1.06
N ARG A 378 0.93 29.44 -1.90
CA ARG A 378 0.84 28.37 -2.88
C ARG A 378 2.19 27.70 -3.04
N ASP A 379 2.49 26.77 -2.17
CA ASP A 379 3.73 26.00 -2.20
C ASP A 379 3.57 24.75 -3.05
N SER A 380 4.53 24.50 -3.94
CA SER A 380 4.50 23.36 -4.85
C SER A 380 5.83 22.63 -4.77
N LEU A 381 5.77 21.37 -4.37
CA LEU A 381 6.90 20.45 -4.31
C LEU A 381 6.67 19.32 -5.31
N TYR A 382 7.70 18.97 -6.06
CA TYR A 382 7.65 17.92 -7.05
C TYR A 382 8.88 17.03 -6.97
N GLU A 383 8.65 15.73 -6.98
CA GLU A 383 9.68 14.70 -7.02
C GLU A 383 9.37 13.69 -8.11
N ARG A 384 10.39 13.33 -8.88
CA ARG A 384 10.31 12.27 -9.88
C ARG A 384 11.47 11.32 -9.68
N VAL A 385 11.17 10.04 -9.68
CA VAL A 385 12.15 8.95 -9.62
C VAL A 385 12.04 8.10 -10.88
N ILE A 386 13.16 7.82 -11.50
CA ILE A 386 13.30 6.82 -12.56
C ILE A 386 14.32 5.81 -12.07
N SER A 387 13.92 4.56 -11.95
CA SER A 387 14.77 3.47 -11.49
C SER A 387 14.87 2.37 -12.55
N ASN A 388 16.09 1.92 -12.80
CA ASN A 388 16.38 0.78 -13.65
C ASN A 388 17.19 -0.24 -12.86
N ARG A 389 16.80 -1.51 -12.94
CA ARG A 389 17.47 -2.61 -12.26
C ARG A 389 17.66 -3.77 -13.22
N PHE A 390 18.85 -4.34 -13.21
CA PHE A 390 19.17 -5.59 -13.91
C PHE A 390 19.55 -6.63 -12.88
N PHE A 391 18.98 -7.81 -12.98
CA PHE A 391 19.18 -8.85 -11.98
C PHE A 391 19.36 -10.23 -12.61
N VAL A 392 20.01 -11.07 -11.85
CA VAL A 392 20.10 -12.50 -12.08
C VAL A 392 19.62 -13.21 -10.82
N GLN A 393 18.72 -14.15 -10.98
CA GLN A 393 18.22 -14.99 -9.90
C GLN A 393 18.51 -16.44 -10.23
N ALA A 394 19.20 -17.14 -9.37
CA ALA A 394 19.42 -18.58 -9.47
C ALA A 394 18.52 -19.33 -8.49
N GLN A 395 17.84 -20.34 -8.99
CA GLN A 395 17.06 -21.29 -8.19
C GLN A 395 17.71 -22.67 -8.34
N PRO A 396 18.75 -22.99 -7.55
CA PRO A 396 19.34 -24.30 -7.54
C PRO A 396 18.33 -25.28 -6.94
N TRP A 397 17.84 -26.22 -7.75
CA TRP A 397 16.95 -27.26 -7.24
C TRP A 397 17.77 -28.45 -6.76
N ASP A 398 17.77 -28.66 -5.46
CA ASP A 398 18.17 -29.91 -4.83
C ASP A 398 17.06 -30.31 -3.86
N ARG A 399 16.62 -31.55 -3.94
CA ARG A 399 15.55 -32.10 -3.05
C ARG A 399 15.90 -32.00 -1.56
N ASN A 400 17.18 -32.01 -1.25
CA ASN A 400 17.73 -31.82 0.11
C ASN A 400 18.47 -30.49 0.26
N GLY A 401 18.41 -29.62 -0.74
CA GLY A 401 19.15 -28.36 -0.79
C GLY A 401 18.67 -27.37 0.28
N VAL A 402 19.63 -26.76 0.94
CA VAL A 402 19.40 -25.74 1.97
C VAL A 402 19.13 -24.39 1.34
N VAL A 403 19.69 -24.14 0.15
CA VAL A 403 19.53 -22.88 -0.60
C VAL A 403 18.44 -23.03 -1.64
N GLY A 404 17.44 -22.16 -1.56
CA GLY A 404 16.30 -22.13 -2.50
C GLY A 404 16.48 -21.12 -3.61
N THR A 405 16.92 -19.88 -3.28
CA THR A 405 17.16 -18.83 -4.27
C THR A 405 18.38 -18.00 -3.91
N ILE A 406 19.07 -17.52 -4.95
CA ILE A 406 20.15 -16.54 -4.85
C ILE A 406 19.86 -15.44 -5.87
N ASP A 407 19.78 -14.20 -5.42
CA ASP A 407 19.52 -13.04 -6.26
C ASP A 407 20.72 -12.09 -6.20
N ALA A 408 21.07 -11.53 -7.34
CA ALA A 408 22.04 -10.44 -7.43
C ALA A 408 21.63 -9.46 -8.52
N GLY A 409 21.77 -8.17 -8.27
CA GLY A 409 21.39 -7.14 -9.22
C GLY A 409 22.16 -5.85 -9.05
N LEU A 410 22.05 -5.04 -10.09
CA LEU A 410 22.60 -3.68 -10.17
C LEU A 410 21.46 -2.72 -10.51
N GLY A 411 21.50 -1.54 -9.94
CA GLY A 411 20.50 -0.53 -10.22
C GLY A 411 21.06 0.88 -10.29
N ILE A 412 20.24 1.73 -10.92
CA ILE A 412 20.44 3.18 -10.99
C ILE A 412 19.13 3.87 -10.67
N ASP A 413 19.17 4.81 -9.72
CA ASP A 413 18.06 5.67 -9.35
C ASP A 413 18.38 7.11 -9.77
N MET A 414 17.49 7.71 -10.55
CA MET A 414 17.59 9.08 -11.02
C MET A 414 16.44 9.90 -10.43
N HIS A 415 16.76 10.79 -9.51
CA HIS A 415 15.81 11.68 -8.86
C HIS A 415 15.84 13.06 -9.50
N THR A 416 14.69 13.67 -9.67
CA THR A 416 14.53 15.07 -10.03
C THR A 416 13.62 15.72 -9.02
N TYR A 417 14.14 16.72 -8.30
CA TYR A 417 13.41 17.53 -7.34
C TYR A 417 13.13 18.90 -7.95
N SER A 418 11.96 19.45 -7.67
CA SER A 418 11.60 20.80 -8.11
C SER A 418 10.75 21.49 -7.07
N GLN A 419 11.15 22.71 -6.73
CA GLN A 419 10.44 23.61 -5.84
C GLN A 419 10.59 25.04 -6.35
N PHE A 420 9.75 25.95 -5.87
CA PHE A 420 9.84 27.35 -6.22
C PHE A 420 10.78 28.05 -5.23
N GLU A 421 11.81 28.72 -5.71
CA GLU A 421 12.76 29.48 -4.90
C GLU A 421 12.65 31.01 -5.22
N LEU A 422 13.13 31.88 -4.31
CA LEU A 422 13.07 33.35 -4.49
C LEU A 422 13.67 33.81 -5.81
N LYS A 423 14.76 33.19 -6.26
CA LYS A 423 15.38 33.49 -7.56
C LYS A 423 14.48 33.20 -8.75
N ASP A 424 13.47 32.33 -8.57
CA ASP A 424 12.55 31.94 -9.62
C ASP A 424 11.55 33.03 -9.97
N TYR A 425 11.35 34.01 -9.08
CA TYR A 425 10.60 35.25 -9.40
C TYR A 425 11.21 36.01 -10.57
N LEU A 426 12.53 36.00 -10.66
CA LEU A 426 13.24 36.68 -11.73
C LEU A 426 13.21 35.93 -13.05
N THR A 427 13.15 34.60 -12.98
CA THR A 427 13.26 33.73 -14.16
C THR A 427 11.91 33.15 -14.61
N GLY A 428 10.90 33.16 -13.73
CA GLY A 428 9.60 32.49 -13.96
C GLY A 428 9.68 30.99 -14.09
N LYS A 429 10.80 30.37 -13.68
CA LYS A 429 11.05 28.93 -13.82
C LYS A 429 11.39 28.31 -12.47
N TYR A 430 10.76 27.17 -12.17
CA TYR A 430 11.07 26.39 -10.97
C TYR A 430 12.50 25.85 -11.01
N THR A 431 13.21 25.95 -9.89
CA THR A 431 14.50 25.29 -9.72
C THR A 431 14.34 23.78 -9.81
N LYS A 432 15.23 23.14 -10.56
CA LYS A 432 15.29 21.69 -10.70
C LYS A 432 16.65 21.16 -10.30
N VAL A 433 16.65 20.17 -9.42
CA VAL A 433 17.85 19.50 -8.95
C VAL A 433 17.77 18.04 -9.35
N ASN A 434 18.80 17.56 -10.08
CA ASN A 434 18.90 16.16 -10.46
C ASN A 434 19.96 15.48 -9.59
N LYS A 435 19.62 14.30 -9.06
CA LYS A 435 20.49 13.46 -8.24
C LYS A 435 20.46 12.05 -8.81
N THR A 436 21.61 11.41 -8.91
CA THR A 436 21.73 10.04 -9.40
C THR A 436 22.46 9.19 -8.38
N SER A 437 22.01 7.96 -8.18
CA SER A 437 22.61 6.99 -7.28
C SER A 437 22.76 5.65 -8.01
N TYR A 438 23.85 4.97 -7.75
CA TYR A 438 24.12 3.62 -8.24
C TYR A 438 24.12 2.67 -7.06
N PHE A 439 23.53 1.49 -7.23
CA PHE A 439 23.50 0.50 -6.18
C PHE A 439 23.62 -0.92 -6.72
N PHE A 440 24.08 -1.80 -5.87
CA PHE A 440 23.95 -3.22 -6.06
C PHE A 440 23.16 -3.83 -4.89
N TYR A 441 22.50 -4.92 -5.19
CA TYR A 441 21.72 -5.64 -4.20
C TYR A 441 21.86 -7.13 -4.42
N GLY A 442 21.61 -7.88 -3.35
CA GLY A 442 21.61 -9.32 -3.42
C GLY A 442 20.78 -9.89 -2.28
N SER A 443 20.31 -11.09 -2.51
CA SER A 443 19.62 -11.84 -1.47
C SER A 443 19.85 -13.33 -1.63
N VAL A 444 19.71 -14.02 -0.51
CA VAL A 444 19.76 -15.46 -0.48
C VAL A 444 18.65 -15.95 0.43
N SER A 445 17.95 -17.01 0.04
CA SER A 445 16.93 -17.63 0.88
C SER A 445 16.95 -19.12 0.74
N GLY A 446 16.46 -19.80 1.76
CA GLY A 446 16.42 -21.24 1.75
C GLY A 446 15.54 -21.83 2.83
N LYS A 447 15.46 -23.16 2.79
CA LYS A 447 14.69 -23.96 3.73
C LYS A 447 15.47 -25.20 4.12
N ILE A 448 15.40 -25.58 5.39
CA ILE A 448 15.92 -26.87 5.83
C ILE A 448 14.70 -27.74 6.18
N LYS A 449 14.35 -28.59 5.21
CA LYS A 449 13.13 -29.42 5.28
C LYS A 449 11.90 -28.53 5.59
N LYS A 450 11.07 -28.92 6.57
CA LYS A 450 9.90 -28.17 7.05
C LYS A 450 10.16 -27.41 8.35
N TYR A 451 11.40 -27.46 8.86
CA TYR A 451 11.72 -26.98 10.20
C TYR A 451 12.35 -25.62 10.24
N VAL A 452 13.08 -25.23 9.19
CA VAL A 452 13.79 -23.95 9.16
C VAL A 452 13.54 -23.24 7.85
N ASP A 453 13.07 -21.99 7.90
CA ASP A 453 13.07 -21.05 6.78
C ASP A 453 14.04 -19.92 7.13
N TRP A 454 14.86 -19.50 6.16
CA TRP A 454 15.81 -18.44 6.36
C TRP A 454 15.99 -17.60 5.12
N ASP A 455 16.26 -16.31 5.30
CA ASP A 455 16.66 -15.42 4.23
C ASP A 455 17.57 -14.30 4.73
N GLY A 456 18.37 -13.78 3.81
CA GLY A 456 19.22 -12.62 4.02
C GLY A 456 19.24 -11.75 2.79
N ASN A 457 19.35 -10.46 2.98
CA ASN A 457 19.41 -9.48 1.90
C ASN A 457 20.40 -8.35 2.21
N LEU A 458 20.92 -7.76 1.15
CA LEU A 458 21.87 -6.67 1.20
C LEU A 458 21.59 -5.69 0.07
N ARG A 459 21.61 -4.39 0.35
CA ARG A 459 21.65 -3.31 -0.63
C ARG A 459 22.74 -2.32 -0.24
N PHE A 460 23.56 -1.92 -1.20
CA PHE A 460 24.61 -0.95 -0.96
C PHE A 460 24.73 0.03 -2.13
N TYR A 461 24.91 1.29 -1.80
CA TYR A 461 25.12 2.39 -2.75
C TYR A 461 26.59 2.79 -2.74
N PRO A 462 27.41 2.30 -3.68
CA PRO A 462 28.85 2.62 -3.72
C PRO A 462 29.11 4.08 -4.09
N SER A 463 28.20 4.71 -4.83
CA SER A 463 28.41 6.08 -5.33
C SER A 463 27.11 6.81 -5.66
N GLY A 464 27.24 8.11 -5.92
CA GLY A 464 26.14 9.00 -6.24
C GLY A 464 25.56 9.70 -5.02
N TYR A 465 24.35 10.20 -5.13
CA TYR A 465 23.67 10.98 -4.08
C TYR A 465 23.51 10.20 -2.77
N ARG A 466 23.14 8.92 -2.87
CA ARG A 466 23.01 8.02 -1.72
C ARG A 466 24.31 7.23 -1.44
N GLY A 467 25.46 7.67 -1.97
CA GLY A 467 26.74 6.96 -1.80
C GLY A 467 27.06 6.68 -0.33
N GLY A 468 27.33 5.40 0.00
CA GLY A 468 27.56 4.92 1.37
C GLY A 468 26.29 4.52 2.14
N ASP A 469 25.09 4.57 1.54
CA ASP A 469 23.90 3.95 2.12
C ASP A 469 24.03 2.44 2.06
N LEU A 470 23.55 1.79 3.13
CA LEU A 470 23.64 0.33 3.32
C LEU A 470 22.37 -0.16 3.98
N SER A 471 21.78 -1.21 3.46
CA SER A 471 20.67 -1.94 4.09
C SER A 471 21.03 -3.42 4.14
N ILE A 472 20.94 -4.02 5.31
CA ILE A 472 21.14 -5.46 5.55
C ILE A 472 19.93 -5.97 6.29
N GLY A 473 19.35 -7.06 5.81
CA GLY A 473 18.26 -7.77 6.47
C GLY A 473 18.58 -9.26 6.61
N ALA A 474 18.12 -9.86 7.70
CA ALA A 474 18.18 -11.29 7.91
C ALA A 474 16.91 -11.77 8.62
N HIS A 475 16.42 -12.93 8.24
CA HIS A 475 15.26 -13.57 8.85
C HIS A 475 15.52 -15.07 9.04
N LEU A 476 15.10 -15.58 10.17
CA LEU A 476 15.18 -17.00 10.53
C LEU A 476 13.86 -17.41 11.18
N ALA A 477 13.21 -18.45 10.68
CA ALA A 477 12.04 -19.05 11.29
C ALA A 477 12.29 -20.52 11.61
N LEU A 478 12.16 -20.87 12.87
CA LEU A 478 12.29 -22.23 13.39
C LEU A 478 10.88 -22.78 13.67
N LYS A 479 10.53 -23.91 13.03
CA LYS A 479 9.23 -24.55 13.13
C LYS A 479 9.33 -25.87 13.87
N GLY A 480 8.71 -25.95 15.05
CA GLY A 480 8.50 -27.16 15.82
C GLY A 480 7.06 -27.64 15.70
N TYR A 481 6.80 -28.89 16.04
CA TYR A 481 5.44 -29.45 16.02
C TYR A 481 5.15 -30.11 17.37
N LEU A 482 4.09 -29.65 18.04
CA LEU A 482 3.61 -30.24 19.28
C LEU A 482 2.20 -30.78 19.06
N ARG A 483 2.03 -32.08 19.16
CA ARG A 483 0.75 -32.79 18.90
C ARG A 483 0.13 -32.46 17.52
N GLY A 484 1.00 -32.19 16.50
CA GLY A 484 0.56 -31.83 15.16
C GLY A 484 0.43 -30.32 14.92
N HIS A 485 0.37 -29.50 15.96
CA HIS A 485 0.27 -28.04 15.88
C HIS A 485 1.64 -27.39 15.66
N PRO A 486 1.80 -26.49 14.68
CA PRO A 486 3.05 -25.81 14.44
C PRO A 486 3.31 -24.75 15.54
N LEU A 487 4.53 -24.78 16.05
CA LEU A 487 5.10 -23.74 16.92
C LEU A 487 6.20 -23.06 16.13
N ILE A 488 6.13 -21.75 15.95
CA ILE A 488 7.08 -21.01 15.12
C ILE A 488 7.78 -19.96 15.98
N LEU A 489 9.11 -20.02 16.00
CA LEU A 489 9.96 -18.98 16.58
C LEU A 489 10.68 -18.27 15.43
N GLU A 490 10.43 -16.98 15.29
CA GLU A 490 11.04 -16.12 14.28
C GLU A 490 12.00 -15.13 14.90
N GLY A 491 13.15 -14.95 14.25
CA GLY A 491 14.08 -13.88 14.50
C GLY A 491 14.24 -13.03 13.26
N ARG A 492 14.18 -11.71 13.38
CA ARG A 492 14.46 -10.75 12.31
C ARG A 492 15.50 -9.76 12.77
N PHE A 493 16.41 -9.45 11.88
CA PHE A 493 17.44 -8.45 12.07
C PHE A 493 17.43 -7.52 10.86
N SER A 494 17.54 -6.22 11.10
CA SER A 494 17.84 -5.25 10.06
C SER A 494 18.82 -4.19 10.53
N MET A 495 19.67 -3.75 9.63
CA MET A 495 20.59 -2.64 9.81
C MET A 495 20.52 -1.75 8.57
N ASP A 496 20.14 -0.50 8.79
CA ASP A 496 19.94 0.48 7.73
C ASP A 496 20.78 1.72 8.02
N ARG A 497 21.62 2.10 7.06
CA ARG A 497 22.30 3.38 7.02
C ARG A 497 21.78 4.17 5.85
N ARG A 498 21.11 5.29 6.12
CA ARG A 498 20.35 6.06 5.13
C ARG A 498 20.80 7.51 5.08
N SER A 499 20.98 8.03 3.87
CA SER A 499 21.11 9.46 3.63
C SER A 499 19.80 10.17 3.97
N PRO A 500 19.86 11.41 4.48
CA PRO A 500 18.67 12.26 4.58
C PRO A 500 17.97 12.38 3.22
N THR A 501 16.66 12.55 3.25
CA THR A 501 15.92 12.86 2.01
C THR A 501 16.23 14.28 1.56
N TYR A 502 16.09 14.56 0.27
CA TYR A 502 16.31 15.91 -0.28
C TYR A 502 15.48 16.96 0.48
N TRP A 503 14.24 16.64 0.82
CA TRP A 503 13.32 17.54 1.50
C TRP A 503 13.66 17.78 2.98
N GLN A 504 14.38 16.88 3.61
CA GLN A 504 14.92 17.08 4.96
C GLN A 504 16.11 18.03 4.96
N GLU A 505 16.90 18.05 3.89
CA GLU A 505 18.05 18.95 3.77
C GLU A 505 17.69 20.29 3.13
N ASN A 506 16.72 20.29 2.20
CA ASN A 506 16.43 21.46 1.36
C ASN A 506 14.92 21.65 1.22
N LEU A 507 14.37 22.65 1.86
CA LEU A 507 13.00 23.09 1.65
C LEU A 507 12.97 24.60 1.45
N PHE A 508 12.19 25.02 0.46
CA PHE A 508 11.81 26.40 0.26
C PHE A 508 10.30 26.51 0.08
N SER A 509 9.63 27.13 1.03
CA SER A 509 8.18 27.36 1.00
C SER A 509 7.87 28.78 1.48
N ASN A 510 6.61 29.19 1.46
CA ASN A 510 6.23 30.50 1.93
C ASN A 510 6.48 30.72 3.43
N HIS A 511 6.41 29.63 4.22
CA HIS A 511 6.48 29.73 5.68
C HIS A 511 7.71 29.04 6.29
N TYR A 512 8.37 28.17 5.54
CA TYR A 512 9.51 27.40 6.03
C TYR A 512 10.63 27.38 5.00
N ILE A 513 11.84 27.71 5.46
CA ILE A 513 13.05 27.64 4.65
C ILE A 513 14.12 26.96 5.47
N TRP A 514 14.70 25.90 4.92
CA TRP A 514 15.94 25.33 5.44
C TRP A 514 16.82 24.81 4.32
N ASN A 515 18.12 24.91 4.55
CA ASN A 515 19.16 24.31 3.74
C ASN A 515 20.26 23.87 4.74
N THR A 516 20.03 22.70 5.35
CA THR A 516 20.84 22.22 6.46
C THR A 516 21.46 20.89 6.06
N PRO A 517 22.80 20.78 6.03
CA PRO A 517 23.45 19.50 5.82
C PRO A 517 23.22 18.60 7.06
N LEU A 518 22.76 17.40 6.80
CA LEU A 518 22.48 16.42 7.84
C LEU A 518 23.39 15.20 7.69
N SER A 519 23.67 14.53 8.80
CA SER A 519 24.39 13.26 8.82
C SER A 519 23.47 12.11 8.45
N LYS A 520 24.05 10.99 8.02
CA LYS A 520 23.30 9.76 7.75
C LYS A 520 22.72 9.18 9.03
N GLU A 521 21.45 8.83 8.98
CA GLU A 521 20.78 8.08 10.05
C GLU A 521 21.21 6.61 10.00
N ASN A 522 21.55 6.03 11.16
CA ASN A 522 21.84 4.61 11.27
C ASN A 522 20.81 3.98 12.20
N GLU A 523 20.16 2.94 11.74
CA GLU A 523 19.14 2.23 12.49
C GLU A 523 19.44 0.73 12.50
N THR A 524 19.47 0.13 13.69
CA THR A 524 19.57 -1.32 13.87
C THR A 524 18.35 -1.81 14.60
N ARG A 525 17.70 -2.85 14.10
CA ARG A 525 16.48 -3.45 14.66
C ARG A 525 16.67 -4.95 14.83
N PHE A 526 16.10 -5.46 15.90
CA PHE A 526 16.00 -6.87 16.18
C PHE A 526 14.61 -7.23 16.67
N GLU A 527 14.02 -8.27 16.11
CA GLU A 527 12.72 -8.82 16.54
C GLU A 527 12.87 -10.29 16.90
N VAL A 528 12.22 -10.70 17.98
CA VAL A 528 11.92 -12.10 18.27
C VAL A 528 10.41 -12.25 18.38
N LYS A 529 9.85 -13.19 17.60
CA LYS A 529 8.41 -13.48 17.58
C LYS A 529 8.17 -14.97 17.77
N PHE A 530 7.28 -15.30 18.68
CA PHE A 530 6.76 -16.63 18.86
C PHE A 530 5.29 -16.68 18.39
N SER A 531 4.92 -17.67 17.60
CA SER A 531 3.55 -17.82 17.14
C SER A 531 3.07 -19.27 17.13
N VAL A 532 1.79 -19.44 17.37
CA VAL A 532 1.06 -20.70 17.29
C VAL A 532 -0.15 -20.48 16.39
N PRO A 533 -0.02 -20.66 15.05
CA PRO A 533 -1.05 -20.32 14.08
C PRO A 533 -2.41 -20.96 14.34
N ASP A 534 -2.43 -22.25 14.67
CA ASP A 534 -3.68 -23.00 14.92
C ASP A 534 -4.47 -22.46 16.12
N PHE A 535 -3.81 -21.77 17.03
CA PHE A 535 -4.43 -21.10 18.17
C PHE A 535 -4.59 -19.59 17.96
N ALA A 536 -4.22 -19.08 16.77
CA ALA A 536 -4.21 -17.64 16.47
C ALA A 536 -3.55 -16.82 17.60
N PHE A 537 -2.39 -17.28 18.05
CA PHE A 537 -1.60 -16.65 19.11
C PHE A 537 -0.23 -16.22 18.55
N GLU A 538 0.16 -15.00 18.86
CA GLU A 538 1.51 -14.51 18.62
C GLU A 538 1.93 -13.58 19.78
N ALA A 539 3.22 -13.62 20.11
CA ALA A 539 3.84 -12.70 21.04
C ALA A 539 5.28 -12.44 20.61
N GLY A 540 5.76 -11.23 20.81
CA GLY A 540 7.10 -10.86 20.39
C GLY A 540 7.61 -9.62 21.08
N ALA A 541 8.88 -9.35 20.82
CA ALA A 541 9.56 -8.17 21.29
C ALA A 541 10.44 -7.59 20.19
N TRP A 542 10.49 -6.27 20.13
CA TRP A 542 11.37 -5.48 19.29
C TRP A 542 12.38 -4.73 20.14
N GLN A 543 13.60 -4.67 19.65
CA GLN A 543 14.64 -3.78 20.15
C GLN A 543 15.22 -3.02 18.97
N GLY A 544 15.30 -1.70 19.08
CA GLY A 544 15.90 -0.83 18.07
C GLY A 544 16.87 0.16 18.68
N VAL A 545 17.89 0.51 17.91
CA VAL A 545 18.81 1.61 18.23
C VAL A 545 18.92 2.48 16.98
N VAL A 546 18.64 3.77 17.14
CA VAL A 546 18.74 4.76 16.08
C VAL A 546 19.77 5.80 16.47
N SER A 547 20.81 5.98 15.65
CA SER A 547 21.80 7.04 15.80
C SER A 547 21.54 8.15 14.81
N ASP A 548 21.83 9.38 15.19
CA ASP A 548 21.68 10.56 14.32
C ASP A 548 20.26 10.73 13.80
N LYS A 549 19.25 10.48 14.64
CA LYS A 549 17.83 10.52 14.27
C LYS A 549 17.42 11.89 13.76
N ILE A 550 16.88 11.93 12.53
CA ILE A 550 16.30 13.13 11.94
C ILE A 550 14.83 13.23 12.35
N TYR A 551 14.41 14.41 12.77
CA TYR A 551 13.03 14.67 13.20
C TYR A 551 12.64 16.13 12.92
N TYR A 552 11.34 16.41 12.98
CA TYR A 552 10.81 17.76 12.93
C TYR A 552 10.55 18.24 14.37
N ALA A 553 11.15 19.36 14.73
CA ALA A 553 11.01 19.97 16.04
C ALA A 553 9.64 20.64 16.23
N SER A 554 9.36 21.16 17.42
CA SER A 554 8.07 21.81 17.72
C SER A 554 7.81 23.09 16.90
N ASP A 555 8.87 23.74 16.39
CA ASP A 555 8.83 24.86 15.45
C ASP A 555 8.71 24.42 13.98
N SER A 556 8.44 23.14 13.74
CA SER A 556 8.34 22.52 12.42
C SER A 556 9.62 22.50 11.58
N ASN A 557 10.75 22.98 12.11
CA ASN A 557 12.06 22.90 11.45
C ASN A 557 12.66 21.50 11.57
N VAL A 558 13.49 21.14 10.59
CA VAL A 558 14.23 19.87 10.64
C VAL A 558 15.37 19.98 11.64
N ALA A 559 15.48 18.98 12.50
CA ALA A 559 16.55 18.83 13.47
C ALA A 559 17.12 17.41 13.44
N GLN A 560 18.34 17.25 13.94
CA GLN A 560 18.99 15.96 14.07
C GLN A 560 19.49 15.75 15.49
N HIS A 561 19.16 14.60 16.06
CA HIS A 561 19.59 14.23 17.41
C HIS A 561 21.01 13.62 17.36
N SER A 562 21.97 14.23 18.04
CA SER A 562 23.38 13.83 18.06
C SER A 562 23.67 12.68 19.02
N GLY A 563 22.84 11.67 19.11
CA GLY A 563 23.02 10.57 20.06
C GLY A 563 22.26 9.32 19.63
N ASN A 564 22.29 8.31 20.49
CA ASN A 564 21.57 7.08 20.27
C ASN A 564 20.20 7.13 20.95
N VAL A 565 19.16 6.80 20.22
CA VAL A 565 17.81 6.58 20.74
C VAL A 565 17.58 5.08 20.79
N SER A 566 17.33 4.53 21.99
CA SER A 566 16.98 3.12 22.16
C SER A 566 15.47 2.97 22.28
N LEU A 567 14.93 2.03 21.53
CA LEU A 567 13.50 1.76 21.45
C LEU A 567 13.26 0.29 21.76
N THR A 568 12.32 0.02 22.64
CA THR A 568 11.90 -1.35 23.00
C THR A 568 10.40 -1.43 22.91
N SER A 569 9.88 -2.51 22.35
CA SER A 569 8.45 -2.77 22.30
C SER A 569 8.18 -4.25 22.51
N VAL A 570 7.17 -4.56 23.31
CA VAL A 570 6.68 -5.92 23.53
C VAL A 570 5.23 -5.97 23.13
N TYR A 571 4.88 -6.99 22.37
CA TYR A 571 3.51 -7.15 21.87
C TYR A 571 2.99 -8.56 22.06
N ALA A 572 1.67 -8.68 22.15
CA ALA A 572 0.98 -9.95 22.12
C ALA A 572 -0.37 -9.80 21.39
N ARG A 573 -0.73 -10.84 20.64
CA ARG A 573 -2.02 -10.96 19.99
C ARG A 573 -2.63 -12.31 20.25
N LYS A 574 -3.93 -12.33 20.57
CA LYS A 574 -4.71 -13.55 20.72
C LYS A 574 -6.11 -13.36 20.16
N ASP A 575 -6.46 -14.18 19.19
CA ASP A 575 -7.80 -14.25 18.64
C ASP A 575 -8.57 -15.42 19.29
N PHE A 576 -9.70 -15.10 19.92
CA PHE A 576 -10.63 -16.07 20.49
C PHE A 576 -11.88 -16.15 19.63
N ARG A 577 -12.23 -17.37 19.22
CA ARG A 577 -13.46 -17.66 18.47
C ARG A 577 -14.32 -18.65 19.25
N LEU A 578 -15.44 -18.16 19.74
CA LEU A 578 -16.40 -18.94 20.54
C LEU A 578 -17.78 -18.85 19.89
N GLY A 579 -18.09 -19.82 19.03
CA GLY A 579 -19.34 -19.80 18.25
C GLY A 579 -19.43 -18.55 17.38
N GLY A 580 -20.43 -17.70 17.62
CA GLY A 580 -20.59 -16.42 16.91
C GLY A 580 -19.79 -15.24 17.49
N LEU A 581 -19.08 -15.46 18.60
CA LEU A 581 -18.25 -14.41 19.23
C LEU A 581 -16.83 -14.49 18.74
N HIS A 582 -16.31 -13.37 18.25
CA HIS A 582 -14.92 -13.20 17.83
C HIS A 582 -14.29 -12.06 18.64
N LEU A 583 -13.21 -12.35 19.37
CA LEU A 583 -12.47 -11.40 20.19
C LEU A 583 -11.01 -11.39 19.75
N ASP A 584 -10.61 -10.37 19.00
CA ASP A 584 -9.22 -10.10 18.62
C ASP A 584 -8.59 -9.16 19.67
N ASN A 585 -7.73 -9.74 20.51
CA ASN A 585 -7.05 -9.02 21.58
C ASN A 585 -5.63 -8.70 21.14
N ARG A 586 -5.26 -7.43 21.23
CA ARG A 586 -3.93 -6.93 20.86
C ARG A 586 -3.39 -6.04 21.96
N VAL A 587 -2.15 -6.27 22.35
CA VAL A 587 -1.46 -5.50 23.39
C VAL A 587 -0.10 -5.09 22.85
N LEU A 588 0.27 -3.84 23.09
CA LEU A 588 1.58 -3.26 22.77
C LEU A 588 2.06 -2.44 23.99
N LEU A 589 3.30 -2.67 24.39
CA LEU A 589 4.02 -1.96 25.45
C LEU A 589 5.30 -1.36 24.90
#